data_05888e00a7929e080562b742abdb2d6b
#
_entry.id   05888e00a7929e080562b742abdb2d6b
#
_cell.length_a   1.000
_cell.length_b   1.000
_cell.length_c   1.000
_cell.angle_alpha   90.00
_cell.angle_beta   90.00
_cell.angle_gamma   90.00
#
_symmetry.space_group_name_H-M   'P 1'
#
loop_
_entity.id
_entity.type
_entity.pdbx_description
1 polymer ?
#
loop_
_entity_poly.entity_id
_entity_poly.type
_entity_poly.pdbx_seq_one_letter_code
_entity_poly.pdbx_strand_id
1 'polypeptide(L)'
;FKALFSNDTFFRFNRWILLVGTGICMLLPLCRIKTSQPLPFSYTTSQLEMVFHEEEVNLLPAPDKEEVLTGVTGQKETAVPWIGIIGIVYFIGCCICLVTTVLSFRKMYQLSRSGRKLQQGKYTLILLPGSLSPFSWGRYIFLSEDDYRDHPDEILTHEKMHLRHNHSVDLAYMEMILLLQWLNPAVWLLKRELRDIHEYQADKGVLNQGIDATKYQLLLVKKAVGSSLYTLANSFNHSKIKKRIT
;
A
#
# COMPACT_ATOMS: atom_id res chain seq x y z
N PHE A 1 9.58 -9.70 -2.74
CA PHE A 1 9.28 -9.33 -4.12
C PHE A 1 10.46 -8.63 -4.77
N LYS A 2 10.90 -7.49 -4.27
CA LYS A 2 11.99 -6.69 -4.85
C LYS A 2 13.29 -7.46 -5.06
N ALA A 3 13.67 -8.33 -4.13
CA ALA A 3 14.89 -9.13 -4.22
C ALA A 3 14.84 -10.19 -5.33
N LEU A 4 13.64 -10.68 -5.70
CA LEU A 4 13.47 -11.78 -6.66
C LEU A 4 13.18 -11.31 -8.08
N PHE A 5 12.50 -10.15 -8.25
CA PHE A 5 11.93 -9.74 -9.54
C PHE A 5 12.36 -8.34 -10.03
N SER A 6 13.31 -7.69 -9.35
CA SER A 6 13.69 -6.30 -9.69
C SER A 6 14.38 -6.16 -11.05
N ASN A 7 14.93 -7.23 -11.60
CA ASN A 7 15.66 -7.22 -12.87
C ASN A 7 14.90 -7.87 -14.04
N ASP A 8 13.68 -8.38 -13.78
CA ASP A 8 12.90 -9.05 -14.81
C ASP A 8 12.06 -8.07 -15.64
N THR A 9 12.04 -8.29 -16.96
CA THR A 9 11.23 -7.53 -17.91
C THR A 9 9.78 -8.03 -18.03
N PHE A 10 9.39 -9.03 -17.28
CA PHE A 10 8.04 -9.61 -17.30
C PHE A 10 7.05 -8.81 -16.44
N PHE A 11 6.88 -7.52 -16.74
CA PHE A 11 6.07 -6.60 -15.94
C PHE A 11 4.60 -7.05 -15.73
N ARG A 12 4.00 -7.74 -16.72
CA ARG A 12 2.63 -8.27 -16.57
C ARG A 12 2.55 -9.36 -15.52
N PHE A 13 3.49 -10.28 -15.55
CA PHE A 13 3.59 -11.38 -14.59
C PHE A 13 3.85 -10.87 -13.18
N ASN A 14 4.82 -9.95 -13.04
CA ASN A 14 5.16 -9.32 -11.75
C ASN A 14 3.96 -8.58 -11.13
N ARG A 15 3.18 -7.87 -11.97
CA ARG A 15 1.93 -7.23 -11.54
C ARG A 15 0.94 -8.24 -10.98
N TRP A 16 0.69 -9.35 -11.70
CA TRP A 16 -0.27 -10.36 -11.25
C TRP A 16 0.20 -11.07 -9.97
N ILE A 17 1.47 -11.42 -9.86
CA ILE A 17 2.04 -12.00 -8.62
C ILE A 17 1.82 -11.07 -7.44
N LEU A 18 2.07 -9.76 -7.61
CA LEU A 18 1.90 -8.80 -6.55
C LEU A 18 0.42 -8.67 -6.12
N LEU A 19 -0.51 -8.54 -7.07
CA LEU A 19 -1.93 -8.39 -6.77
C LEU A 19 -2.54 -9.66 -6.17
N VAL A 20 -2.27 -10.81 -6.78
CA VAL A 20 -2.80 -12.11 -6.29
C VAL A 20 -2.14 -12.49 -4.98
N GLY A 21 -0.82 -12.31 -4.86
CA GLY A 21 -0.08 -12.61 -3.64
C GLY A 21 -0.57 -11.80 -2.44
N THR A 22 -0.81 -10.50 -2.63
CA THR A 22 -1.40 -9.68 -1.55
C THR A 22 -2.81 -10.12 -1.18
N GLY A 23 -3.63 -10.52 -2.17
CA GLY A 23 -4.97 -11.06 -1.93
C GLY A 23 -4.93 -12.36 -1.12
N ILE A 24 -4.05 -13.31 -1.51
CA ILE A 24 -3.86 -14.57 -0.77
C ILE A 24 -3.39 -14.29 0.66
N CYS A 25 -2.41 -13.41 0.85
CA CYS A 25 -1.93 -13.04 2.18
C CYS A 25 -3.03 -12.44 3.07
N MET A 26 -4.01 -11.73 2.48
CA MET A 26 -5.18 -11.22 3.22
C MET A 26 -6.16 -12.32 3.62
N LEU A 27 -6.27 -13.38 2.82
CA LEU A 27 -7.20 -14.50 3.08
C LEU A 27 -6.60 -15.55 4.02
N LEU A 28 -5.27 -15.68 4.11
CA LEU A 28 -4.58 -16.66 4.95
C LEU A 28 -5.06 -16.67 6.43
N PRO A 29 -5.24 -15.53 7.11
CA PRO A 29 -5.70 -15.51 8.50
C PRO A 29 -7.12 -16.04 8.69
N LEU A 30 -7.93 -16.10 7.62
CA LEU A 30 -9.29 -16.64 7.65
C LEU A 30 -9.30 -18.19 7.53
N CYS A 31 -8.20 -18.78 7.08
CA CYS A 31 -8.05 -20.23 6.95
C CYS A 31 -7.71 -20.84 8.31
N ARG A 32 -8.69 -21.46 8.97
CA ARG A 32 -8.45 -22.25 10.20
C ARG A 32 -7.92 -23.64 9.83
N ILE A 33 -6.60 -23.82 9.93
CA ILE A 33 -5.98 -25.14 9.78
C ILE A 33 -6.11 -25.87 11.12
N LYS A 34 -6.99 -26.87 11.20
CA LYS A 34 -7.04 -27.79 12.34
C LYS A 34 -5.87 -28.75 12.22
N THR A 35 -4.77 -28.48 12.90
CA THR A 35 -3.66 -29.44 13.04
C THR A 35 -4.04 -30.45 14.10
N SER A 36 -4.17 -31.71 13.72
CA SER A 36 -4.40 -32.84 14.64
C SER A 36 -3.12 -33.35 15.29
N GLN A 37 -1.98 -32.82 14.88
CA GLN A 37 -0.68 -33.14 15.47
C GLN A 37 -0.39 -32.20 16.64
N PRO A 38 -0.09 -32.71 17.85
CA PRO A 38 0.39 -31.83 18.92
C PRO A 38 1.73 -31.24 18.49
N LEU A 39 1.85 -29.90 18.57
CA LEU A 39 3.11 -29.23 18.31
C LEU A 39 4.19 -29.77 19.26
N PRO A 40 5.42 -30.06 18.78
CA PRO A 40 6.48 -30.63 19.64
C PRO A 40 6.95 -29.68 20.77
N PHE A 41 6.37 -28.49 20.88
CA PHE A 41 6.64 -27.47 21.90
C PHE A 41 5.37 -27.06 22.66
N SER A 42 4.51 -27.99 23.02
CA SER A 42 3.51 -27.73 24.06
C SER A 42 4.19 -27.80 25.44
N TYR A 43 4.86 -26.74 25.85
CA TYR A 43 5.09 -26.54 27.28
C TYR A 43 3.71 -26.33 27.91
N THR A 44 3.19 -27.37 28.51
CA THR A 44 1.96 -27.28 29.29
C THR A 44 2.29 -26.33 30.46
N THR A 45 1.48 -25.30 30.66
CA THR A 45 1.59 -24.37 31.79
C THR A 45 1.69 -25.09 33.14
N SER A 46 1.20 -26.33 33.25
CA SER A 46 1.34 -27.23 34.39
C SER A 46 2.80 -27.67 34.69
N GLN A 47 3.69 -27.67 33.72
CA GLN A 47 5.12 -28.00 33.98
C GLN A 47 5.90 -26.77 34.46
N LEU A 48 5.49 -25.58 34.07
CA LEU A 48 6.08 -24.35 34.64
C LEU A 48 5.64 -24.15 36.10
N GLU A 49 4.39 -24.43 36.44
CA GLU A 49 3.95 -24.36 37.84
C GLU A 49 4.61 -25.38 38.73
N MET A 50 4.93 -26.60 38.24
CA MET A 50 5.69 -27.59 39.04
C MET A 50 7.12 -27.16 39.34
N VAL A 51 7.79 -26.50 38.40
CA VAL A 51 9.17 -26.01 38.61
C VAL A 51 9.24 -24.87 39.62
N PHE A 52 8.19 -24.02 39.68
CA PHE A 52 8.13 -22.93 40.68
C PHE A 52 7.61 -23.38 42.06
N HIS A 53 6.95 -24.55 42.16
CA HIS A 53 6.44 -25.08 43.44
C HIS A 53 7.43 -26.00 44.18
N GLU A 54 8.48 -26.49 43.53
CA GLU A 54 9.45 -27.40 44.20
C GLU A 54 10.48 -26.66 45.09
N GLU A 55 10.58 -25.34 45.01
CA GLU A 55 11.54 -24.55 45.78
C GLU A 55 10.98 -23.99 47.12
N GLU A 56 9.66 -24.05 47.34
CA GLU A 56 8.99 -23.45 48.50
C GLU A 56 8.54 -24.41 49.63
N VAL A 57 8.66 -25.73 49.42
CA VAL A 57 8.06 -26.75 50.35
C VAL A 57 9.00 -27.24 51.47
N ASN A 58 10.25 -26.74 51.61
CA ASN A 58 11.21 -27.32 52.55
C ASN A 58 11.54 -26.49 53.79
N LEU A 59 10.77 -25.51 54.16
CA LEU A 59 10.98 -24.78 55.43
C LEU A 59 9.64 -24.38 56.07
N LEU A 60 9.07 -25.23 56.95
CA LEU A 60 8.46 -24.90 58.22
C LEU A 60 7.48 -25.97 58.70
N PRO A 61 7.39 -26.30 60.01
CA PRO A 61 6.51 -27.29 60.55
C PRO A 61 5.07 -26.78 60.69
N ALA A 62 4.10 -27.67 60.53
CA ALA A 62 2.69 -27.40 60.68
C ALA A 62 2.29 -26.91 62.06
N PRO A 63 1.45 -25.87 62.19
CA PRO A 63 0.57 -25.73 63.31
C PRO A 63 -0.92 -25.89 62.90
N ASP A 64 -1.66 -26.26 63.94
CA ASP A 64 -3.06 -26.69 63.99
C ASP A 64 -4.08 -25.89 63.23
N LYS A 65 -5.17 -26.58 62.89
CA LYS A 65 -6.43 -26.10 62.33
C LYS A 65 -7.09 -25.06 63.22
N GLU A 66 -7.18 -23.85 62.76
CA GLU A 66 -8.25 -22.93 63.14
C GLU A 66 -8.83 -22.30 61.89
N GLU A 67 -10.17 -22.45 61.81
CA GLU A 67 -10.97 -21.81 60.80
C GLU A 67 -10.85 -20.28 60.93
N VAL A 68 -10.22 -19.65 59.95
CA VAL A 68 -10.37 -18.19 59.77
C VAL A 68 -11.13 -17.98 58.46
N LEU A 69 -12.42 -17.80 58.63
CA LEU A 69 -13.31 -17.27 57.61
C LEU A 69 -12.93 -15.78 57.43
N THR A 70 -11.93 -15.49 56.64
CA THR A 70 -11.68 -14.12 56.20
C THR A 70 -11.97 -14.03 54.71
N GLY A 71 -13.00 -13.22 54.43
CA GLY A 71 -13.41 -12.87 53.08
C GLY A 71 -12.22 -12.41 52.24
N VAL A 72 -11.91 -13.20 51.25
CA VAL A 72 -11.11 -12.76 50.12
C VAL A 72 -11.98 -11.75 49.37
N THR A 73 -11.90 -10.48 49.81
CA THR A 73 -12.29 -9.39 48.90
C THR A 73 -11.33 -9.49 47.73
N GLY A 74 -11.83 -10.14 46.65
CA GLY A 74 -11.17 -10.15 45.37
C GLY A 74 -10.87 -8.70 44.99
N GLN A 75 -9.60 -8.29 45.15
CA GLN A 75 -9.12 -7.14 44.47
C GLN A 75 -9.33 -7.42 42.99
N LYS A 76 -10.37 -6.82 42.45
CA LYS A 76 -10.57 -6.70 41.02
C LYS A 76 -9.37 -5.89 40.56
N GLU A 77 -8.29 -6.56 40.18
CA GLU A 77 -7.23 -5.93 39.41
C GLU A 77 -7.93 -5.28 38.22
N THR A 78 -7.99 -3.96 38.24
CA THR A 78 -8.44 -3.17 37.10
C THR A 78 -7.37 -3.30 36.04
N ALA A 79 -7.34 -4.47 35.38
CA ALA A 79 -6.49 -4.67 34.21
C ALA A 79 -6.89 -3.56 33.24
N VAL A 80 -6.00 -2.62 33.05
CA VAL A 80 -6.17 -1.55 32.07
C VAL A 80 -6.54 -2.25 30.75
N PRO A 81 -7.66 -1.91 30.12
CA PRO A 81 -8.12 -2.66 28.94
C PRO A 81 -7.25 -2.33 27.73
N TRP A 82 -6.00 -2.75 27.75
CA TRP A 82 -5.01 -2.51 26.68
C TRP A 82 -5.56 -2.91 25.31
N ILE A 83 -6.34 -3.98 25.23
CA ILE A 83 -6.98 -4.43 23.99
C ILE A 83 -7.95 -3.37 23.47
N GLY A 84 -8.72 -2.74 24.37
CA GLY A 84 -9.62 -1.64 23.99
C GLY A 84 -8.86 -0.42 23.47
N ILE A 85 -7.76 -0.05 24.14
CA ILE A 85 -6.93 1.09 23.74
C ILE A 85 -6.30 0.83 22.37
N ILE A 86 -5.71 -0.35 22.14
CA ILE A 86 -5.14 -0.76 20.85
C ILE A 86 -6.22 -0.73 19.76
N GLY A 87 -7.41 -1.25 20.06
CA GLY A 87 -8.56 -1.21 19.14
C GLY A 87 -8.97 0.21 18.74
N ILE A 88 -9.03 1.13 19.70
CA ILE A 88 -9.35 2.54 19.44
C ILE A 88 -8.26 3.19 18.55
N VAL A 89 -6.99 3.00 18.87
CA VAL A 89 -5.87 3.54 18.10
C VAL A 89 -5.91 3.01 16.65
N TYR A 90 -6.14 1.70 16.50
CA TYR A 90 -6.27 1.10 15.17
C TYR A 90 -7.45 1.69 14.39
N PHE A 91 -8.61 1.84 15.02
CA PHE A 91 -9.80 2.42 14.41
C PHE A 91 -9.59 3.88 13.97
N ILE A 92 -8.95 4.69 14.83
CA ILE A 92 -8.58 6.08 14.49
C ILE A 92 -7.69 6.12 13.25
N GLY A 93 -6.68 5.27 13.17
CA GLY A 93 -5.80 5.16 11.99
C GLY A 93 -6.57 4.78 10.72
N CYS A 94 -7.48 3.82 10.78
CA CYS A 94 -8.37 3.48 9.66
C CYS A 94 -9.22 4.68 9.22
N CYS A 95 -9.80 5.42 10.18
CA CYS A 95 -10.57 6.64 9.89
C CYS A 95 -9.74 7.71 9.19
N ILE A 96 -8.50 7.94 9.63
CA ILE A 96 -7.57 8.89 8.99
C ILE A 96 -7.28 8.45 7.55
N CYS A 97 -6.96 7.18 7.32
CA CYS A 97 -6.71 6.64 5.99
C CYS A 97 -7.96 6.76 5.10
N LEU A 98 -9.15 6.49 5.63
CA LEU A 98 -10.41 6.63 4.90
C LEU A 98 -10.66 8.09 4.50
N VAL A 99 -10.52 9.01 5.45
CA VAL A 99 -10.72 10.44 5.20
C VAL A 99 -9.74 10.95 4.13
N THR A 100 -8.45 10.62 4.22
CA THR A 100 -7.46 11.04 3.23
C THR A 100 -7.76 10.48 1.84
N THR A 101 -8.21 9.23 1.77
CA THR A 101 -8.64 8.60 0.51
C THR A 101 -9.87 9.31 -0.08
N VAL A 102 -10.90 9.55 0.72
CA VAL A 102 -12.12 10.27 0.29
C VAL A 102 -11.80 11.69 -0.17
N LEU A 103 -10.94 12.41 0.56
CA LEU A 103 -10.51 13.76 0.16
C LEU A 103 -9.75 13.75 -1.16
N SER A 104 -8.92 12.73 -1.41
CA SER A 104 -8.21 12.54 -2.68
C SER A 104 -9.18 12.31 -3.84
N PHE A 105 -10.17 11.44 -3.66
CA PHE A 105 -11.23 11.22 -4.66
C PHE A 105 -12.06 12.48 -4.92
N ARG A 106 -12.44 13.20 -3.85
CA ARG A 106 -13.19 14.45 -3.95
C ARG A 106 -12.40 15.51 -4.75
N LYS A 107 -11.10 15.65 -4.47
CA LYS A 107 -10.22 16.57 -5.20
C LYS A 107 -10.15 16.20 -6.69
N MET A 108 -9.98 14.92 -6.99
CA MET A 108 -9.96 14.41 -8.37
C MET A 108 -11.30 14.67 -9.08
N TYR A 109 -12.44 14.46 -8.39
CA TYR A 109 -13.75 14.76 -8.92
C TYR A 109 -13.93 16.25 -9.21
N GLN A 110 -13.45 17.14 -8.32
CA GLN A 110 -13.46 18.59 -8.54
C GLN A 110 -12.63 18.98 -9.76
N LEU A 111 -11.40 18.41 -9.91
CA LEU A 111 -10.58 18.63 -11.10
C LEU A 111 -11.30 18.17 -12.37
N SER A 112 -12.03 17.06 -12.31
CA SER A 112 -12.78 16.58 -13.48
C SER A 112 -13.92 17.51 -13.91
N ARG A 113 -14.38 18.39 -13.01
CA ARG A 113 -15.44 19.35 -13.31
C ARG A 113 -14.92 20.73 -13.75
N SER A 114 -13.72 21.12 -13.30
CA SER A 114 -13.17 22.46 -13.56
C SER A 114 -12.43 22.59 -14.90
N GLY A 115 -11.97 21.47 -15.50
CA GLY A 115 -11.22 21.50 -16.74
C GLY A 115 -12.08 21.48 -18.01
N ARG A 116 -11.49 21.92 -19.13
CA ARG A 116 -12.08 21.80 -20.47
C ARG A 116 -12.12 20.35 -20.90
N LYS A 117 -13.28 19.82 -21.17
CA LYS A 117 -13.48 18.40 -21.56
C LYS A 117 -13.45 18.25 -23.07
N LEU A 118 -12.59 17.35 -23.54
CA LEU A 118 -12.53 16.91 -24.94
C LEU A 118 -12.79 15.41 -24.98
N GLN A 119 -13.88 15.00 -25.56
CA GLN A 119 -14.20 13.56 -25.69
C GLN A 119 -13.46 12.97 -26.88
N GLN A 120 -12.66 11.95 -26.65
CA GLN A 120 -11.91 11.23 -27.67
C GLN A 120 -12.22 9.72 -27.58
N GLY A 121 -13.28 9.30 -28.26
CA GLY A 121 -13.70 7.90 -28.31
C GLY A 121 -14.02 7.32 -26.91
N LYS A 122 -13.18 6.41 -26.42
CA LYS A 122 -13.42 5.69 -25.14
C LYS A 122 -12.98 6.46 -23.89
N TYR A 123 -12.26 7.57 -24.02
CA TYR A 123 -11.75 8.35 -22.90
C TYR A 123 -12.11 9.83 -23.03
N THR A 124 -12.11 10.53 -21.92
CA THR A 124 -12.33 11.96 -21.85
C THR A 124 -11.04 12.63 -21.41
N LEU A 125 -10.49 13.50 -22.26
CA LEU A 125 -9.37 14.35 -21.96
C LEU A 125 -9.86 15.59 -21.23
N ILE A 126 -9.22 15.91 -20.11
CA ILE A 126 -9.52 17.10 -19.30
C ILE A 126 -8.30 17.99 -19.30
N LEU A 127 -8.41 19.13 -19.96
CA LEU A 127 -7.37 20.14 -20.00
C LEU A 127 -7.54 21.09 -18.82
N LEU A 128 -6.46 21.26 -18.08
CA LEU A 128 -6.41 22.11 -16.89
C LEU A 128 -5.43 23.26 -17.11
N PRO A 129 -5.77 24.49 -16.69
CA PRO A 129 -4.85 25.61 -16.71
C PRO A 129 -3.72 25.38 -15.68
N GLY A 130 -2.53 25.89 -16.00
CA GLY A 130 -1.36 25.80 -15.12
C GLY A 130 -0.52 24.52 -15.31
N SER A 131 0.59 24.44 -14.58
CA SER A 131 1.50 23.29 -14.63
C SER A 131 1.02 22.14 -13.75
N LEU A 132 0.43 21.13 -14.34
CA LEU A 132 0.03 19.92 -13.68
C LEU A 132 0.78 18.74 -14.29
N SER A 133 1.33 17.86 -13.46
CA SER A 133 1.86 16.59 -13.96
C SER A 133 0.71 15.76 -14.56
N PRO A 134 0.84 15.27 -15.80
CA PRO A 134 -0.18 14.43 -16.41
C PRO A 134 -0.48 13.21 -15.56
N PHE A 135 -1.74 12.80 -15.54
CA PHE A 135 -2.16 11.55 -14.91
C PHE A 135 -3.49 11.08 -15.50
N SER A 136 -3.75 9.80 -15.34
CA SER A 136 -5.00 9.17 -15.80
C SER A 136 -5.70 8.43 -14.68
N TRP A 137 -7.05 8.47 -14.70
CA TRP A 137 -7.89 7.76 -13.74
C TRP A 137 -9.20 7.29 -14.36
N GLY A 138 -9.44 6.00 -14.29
CA GLY A 138 -10.67 5.38 -14.80
C GLY A 138 -10.84 5.60 -16.31
N ARG A 139 -11.58 6.60 -16.72
CA ARG A 139 -11.84 6.99 -18.13
C ARG A 139 -11.31 8.37 -18.48
N TYR A 140 -10.68 9.05 -17.52
CA TYR A 140 -10.25 10.42 -17.64
C TYR A 140 -8.74 10.50 -17.75
N ILE A 141 -8.25 11.35 -18.64
CA ILE A 141 -6.86 11.77 -18.74
C ILE A 141 -6.80 13.24 -18.41
N PHE A 142 -5.99 13.58 -17.43
CA PHE A 142 -5.78 14.97 -17.00
C PHE A 142 -4.44 15.45 -17.53
N LEU A 143 -4.47 16.59 -18.23
CA LEU A 143 -3.32 17.14 -18.89
C LEU A 143 -3.31 18.66 -18.71
N SER A 144 -2.12 19.28 -18.62
CA SER A 144 -2.02 20.72 -18.70
C SER A 144 -2.21 21.20 -20.14
N GLU A 145 -2.69 22.43 -20.34
CA GLU A 145 -2.81 23.02 -21.68
C GLU A 145 -1.45 23.11 -22.38
N ASP A 146 -0.38 23.38 -21.62
CA ASP A 146 0.98 23.46 -22.13
C ASP A 146 1.50 22.11 -22.61
N ASP A 147 1.33 21.05 -21.80
CA ASP A 147 1.70 19.68 -22.18
C ASP A 147 0.92 19.20 -23.42
N TYR A 148 -0.34 19.58 -23.52
CA TYR A 148 -1.16 19.23 -24.69
C TYR A 148 -0.67 19.93 -25.96
N ARG A 149 -0.11 21.14 -25.85
CA ARG A 149 0.42 21.91 -26.98
C ARG A 149 1.80 21.42 -27.41
N ASP A 150 2.68 21.16 -26.44
CA ASP A 150 4.09 20.89 -26.71
C ASP A 150 4.37 19.46 -27.14
N HIS A 151 3.79 18.47 -26.43
CA HIS A 151 4.07 17.04 -26.61
C HIS A 151 2.82 16.16 -26.47
N PRO A 152 1.79 16.39 -27.32
CA PRO A 152 0.51 15.72 -27.14
C PRO A 152 0.58 14.20 -27.35
N ASP A 153 1.31 13.73 -28.35
CA ASP A 153 1.29 12.32 -28.77
C ASP A 153 2.00 11.41 -27.79
N GLU A 154 3.19 11.78 -27.34
CA GLU A 154 3.99 10.97 -26.43
C GLU A 154 3.32 10.87 -25.05
N ILE A 155 2.88 12.01 -24.51
CA ILE A 155 2.24 12.07 -23.19
C ILE A 155 0.89 11.39 -23.22
N LEU A 156 0.08 11.68 -24.23
CA LEU A 156 -1.25 11.11 -24.36
C LEU A 156 -1.19 9.60 -24.56
N THR A 157 -0.20 9.10 -25.30
CA THR A 157 0.02 7.67 -25.50
C THR A 157 0.39 6.98 -24.19
N HIS A 158 1.26 7.59 -23.38
CA HIS A 158 1.61 7.08 -22.06
C HIS A 158 0.38 6.96 -21.16
N GLU A 159 -0.43 8.02 -21.05
CA GLU A 159 -1.65 8.04 -20.24
C GLU A 159 -2.71 7.05 -20.76
N LYS A 160 -2.82 6.87 -22.08
CA LYS A 160 -3.69 5.84 -22.66
C LYS A 160 -3.27 4.42 -22.27
N MET A 161 -1.95 4.16 -22.06
CA MET A 161 -1.51 2.84 -21.59
C MET A 161 -1.97 2.56 -20.16
N HIS A 162 -1.96 3.56 -19.28
CA HIS A 162 -2.52 3.40 -17.94
C HIS A 162 -4.02 3.03 -18.00
N LEU A 163 -4.79 3.68 -18.86
CA LEU A 163 -6.22 3.35 -19.06
C LEU A 163 -6.40 1.95 -19.65
N ARG A 164 -5.63 1.60 -20.68
CA ARG A 164 -5.69 0.30 -21.36
C ARG A 164 -5.41 -0.87 -20.42
N HIS A 165 -4.49 -0.68 -19.48
CA HIS A 165 -4.12 -1.70 -18.51
C HIS A 165 -4.94 -1.65 -17.22
N ASN A 166 -5.89 -0.71 -17.09
CA ASN A 166 -6.72 -0.51 -15.90
C ASN A 166 -5.90 -0.31 -14.61
N HIS A 167 -4.79 0.41 -14.69
CA HIS A 167 -3.91 0.66 -13.54
C HIS A 167 -4.63 1.34 -12.37
N SER A 168 -5.68 2.13 -12.65
CA SER A 168 -6.51 2.76 -11.62
C SER A 168 -7.23 1.75 -10.73
N VAL A 169 -7.63 0.59 -11.29
CA VAL A 169 -8.30 -0.48 -10.51
C VAL A 169 -7.32 -1.12 -9.54
N ASP A 170 -6.08 -1.37 -9.99
CA ASP A 170 -5.05 -1.93 -9.12
C ASP A 170 -4.71 -0.99 -7.96
N LEU A 171 -4.61 0.31 -8.26
CA LEU A 171 -4.35 1.30 -7.21
C LEU A 171 -5.51 1.39 -6.23
N ALA A 172 -6.77 1.33 -6.70
CA ALA A 172 -7.94 1.29 -5.83
C ALA A 172 -7.94 0.03 -4.94
N TYR A 173 -7.58 -1.14 -5.50
CA TYR A 173 -7.41 -2.38 -4.75
C TYR A 173 -6.35 -2.25 -3.65
N MET A 174 -5.18 -1.68 -3.98
CA MET A 174 -4.12 -1.46 -2.99
C MET A 174 -4.51 -0.42 -1.92
N GLU A 175 -5.33 0.59 -2.26
CA GLU A 175 -5.86 1.52 -1.27
C GLU A 175 -6.80 0.82 -0.28
N MET A 176 -7.64 -0.11 -0.74
CA MET A 176 -8.48 -0.89 0.16
C MET A 176 -7.68 -1.78 1.11
N ILE A 177 -6.62 -2.44 0.61
CA ILE A 177 -5.72 -3.22 1.48
C ILE A 177 -5.02 -2.30 2.48
N LEU A 178 -4.54 -1.15 2.04
CA LEU A 178 -3.85 -0.18 2.88
C LEU A 178 -4.77 0.37 3.98
N LEU A 179 -6.06 0.57 3.70
CA LEU A 179 -7.04 0.99 4.69
C LEU A 179 -7.12 0.00 5.86
N LEU A 180 -7.07 -1.32 5.55
CA LEU A 180 -7.13 -2.39 6.55
C LEU A 180 -5.78 -2.66 7.21
N GLN A 181 -4.68 -2.50 6.49
CA GLN A 181 -3.33 -2.82 6.97
C GLN A 181 -2.42 -1.59 7.02
N TRP A 182 -2.93 -0.44 7.40
CA TRP A 182 -2.19 0.82 7.40
C TRP A 182 -0.93 0.80 8.29
N LEU A 183 -0.92 -0.02 9.35
CA LEU A 183 0.24 -0.24 10.23
C LEU A 183 1.33 -1.12 9.59
N ASN A 184 1.01 -1.87 8.53
CA ASN A 184 1.95 -2.79 7.91
C ASN A 184 2.82 -2.06 6.86
N PRO A 185 4.12 -1.84 7.11
CA PRO A 185 5.00 -1.13 6.19
C PRO A 185 5.17 -1.88 4.85
N ALA A 186 5.00 -3.21 4.84
CA ALA A 186 5.12 -4.01 3.62
C ALA A 186 4.06 -3.62 2.58
N VAL A 187 2.84 -3.27 2.99
CA VAL A 187 1.77 -2.84 2.08
C VAL A 187 2.13 -1.52 1.40
N TRP A 188 2.74 -0.59 2.12
CA TRP A 188 3.23 0.67 1.54
C TRP A 188 4.31 0.45 0.49
N LEU A 189 5.24 -0.47 0.78
CA LEU A 189 6.29 -0.85 -0.16
C LEU A 189 5.72 -1.54 -1.40
N LEU A 190 4.78 -2.48 -1.22
CA LEU A 190 4.12 -3.17 -2.34
C LEU A 190 3.34 -2.19 -3.24
N LYS A 191 2.63 -1.23 -2.65
CA LYS A 191 1.95 -0.17 -3.41
C LYS A 191 2.92 0.67 -4.23
N ARG A 192 4.10 0.95 -3.68
CA ARG A 192 5.16 1.68 -4.39
C ARG A 192 5.72 0.86 -5.55
N GLU A 193 6.04 -0.42 -5.34
CA GLU A 193 6.52 -1.33 -6.38
C GLU A 193 5.47 -1.52 -7.49
N LEU A 194 4.19 -1.61 -7.14
CA LEU A 194 3.12 -1.70 -8.11
C LEU A 194 3.08 -0.46 -9.03
N ARG A 195 3.21 0.73 -8.46
CA ARG A 195 3.31 1.97 -9.27
C ARG A 195 4.51 1.93 -10.22
N ASP A 196 5.66 1.48 -9.76
CA ASP A 196 6.84 1.40 -10.60
C ASP A 196 6.63 0.38 -11.76
N ILE A 197 5.96 -0.74 -11.51
CA ILE A 197 5.56 -1.70 -12.56
C ILE A 197 4.58 -1.04 -13.56
N HIS A 198 3.62 -0.24 -13.10
CA HIS A 198 2.69 0.47 -13.96
C HIS A 198 3.42 1.44 -14.90
N GLU A 199 4.41 2.19 -14.38
CA GLU A 199 5.22 3.09 -15.19
C GLU A 199 5.99 2.32 -16.27
N TYR A 200 6.67 1.21 -15.93
CA TYR A 200 7.37 0.39 -16.91
C TYR A 200 6.45 -0.21 -17.97
N GLN A 201 5.23 -0.60 -17.60
CA GLN A 201 4.24 -1.10 -18.55
C GLN A 201 3.76 0.00 -19.50
N ALA A 202 3.55 1.20 -18.99
CA ALA A 202 3.14 2.35 -19.80
C ALA A 202 4.27 2.76 -20.76
N ASP A 203 5.51 2.89 -20.28
CA ASP A 203 6.67 3.22 -21.10
C ASP A 203 6.90 2.20 -22.22
N LYS A 204 6.86 0.91 -21.89
CA LYS A 204 6.95 -0.17 -22.89
C LYS A 204 5.81 -0.08 -23.91
N GLY A 205 4.61 0.31 -23.46
CA GLY A 205 3.48 0.52 -24.33
C GLY A 205 3.67 1.66 -25.32
N VAL A 206 4.31 2.76 -24.90
CA VAL A 206 4.66 3.90 -25.75
C VAL A 206 5.66 3.48 -26.83
N LEU A 207 6.74 2.81 -26.42
CA LEU A 207 7.78 2.34 -27.36
C LEU A 207 7.21 1.34 -28.39
N ASN A 208 6.32 0.46 -27.97
CA ASN A 208 5.66 -0.52 -28.87
C ASN A 208 4.71 0.13 -29.89
N GLN A 209 4.33 1.40 -29.71
CA GLN A 209 3.53 2.15 -30.70
C GLN A 209 4.40 2.88 -31.74
N GLY A 210 5.71 2.66 -31.71
CA GLY A 210 6.63 3.23 -32.69
C GLY A 210 7.05 4.67 -32.41
N ILE A 211 6.79 5.19 -31.21
CA ILE A 211 7.31 6.49 -30.78
C ILE A 211 8.83 6.36 -30.61
N ASP A 212 9.54 7.35 -31.15
CA ASP A 212 11.00 7.40 -31.07
C ASP A 212 11.48 7.37 -29.62
N ALA A 213 12.28 6.34 -29.29
CA ALA A 213 12.76 6.11 -27.93
C ALA A 213 13.59 7.29 -27.41
N THR A 214 14.40 7.91 -28.27
CA THR A 214 15.28 9.04 -27.90
C THR A 214 14.46 10.27 -27.55
N LYS A 215 13.46 10.60 -28.37
CA LYS A 215 12.53 11.72 -28.08
C LYS A 215 11.76 11.49 -26.80
N TYR A 216 11.27 10.26 -26.59
CA TYR A 216 10.52 9.91 -25.40
C TYR A 216 11.39 9.98 -24.13
N GLN A 217 12.61 9.45 -24.16
CA GLN A 217 13.55 9.54 -23.04
C GLN A 217 13.90 11.00 -22.72
N LEU A 218 14.14 11.84 -23.75
CA LEU A 218 14.42 13.25 -23.55
C LEU A 218 13.24 13.97 -22.88
N LEU A 219 11.99 13.64 -23.27
CA LEU A 219 10.78 14.16 -22.65
C LEU A 219 10.70 13.78 -21.17
N LEU A 220 10.98 12.51 -20.82
CA LEU A 220 11.01 12.06 -19.43
C LEU A 220 12.05 12.82 -18.60
N VAL A 221 13.24 13.05 -19.16
CA VAL A 221 14.31 13.83 -18.52
C VAL A 221 13.86 15.29 -18.34
N LYS A 222 13.30 15.93 -19.39
CA LYS A 222 12.80 17.31 -19.35
C LYS A 222 11.75 17.49 -18.26
N LYS A 223 10.80 16.56 -18.15
CA LYS A 223 9.76 16.58 -17.09
C LYS A 223 10.33 16.39 -15.70
N ALA A 224 11.32 15.53 -15.56
CA ALA A 224 12.01 15.31 -14.30
C ALA A 224 12.76 16.53 -13.80
N VAL A 225 13.50 17.20 -14.70
CA VAL A 225 14.27 18.42 -14.39
C VAL A 225 13.31 19.58 -14.11
N GLY A 226 12.26 19.75 -14.92
CA GLY A 226 11.24 20.78 -14.73
C GLY A 226 10.51 20.66 -13.38
N SER A 227 10.20 19.42 -12.95
CA SER A 227 9.61 19.16 -11.62
C SER A 227 10.61 19.35 -10.48
N SER A 228 11.91 19.15 -10.74
CA SER A 228 12.98 19.26 -9.74
C SER A 228 13.31 20.70 -9.37
N LEU A 229 13.12 21.66 -10.28
CA LEU A 229 13.32 23.08 -9.98
C LEU A 229 12.31 23.59 -8.94
N TYR A 230 11.15 22.95 -8.82
CA TYR A 230 10.13 23.26 -7.80
C TYR A 230 10.26 22.44 -6.51
N THR A 231 11.11 21.42 -6.48
CA THR A 231 11.24 20.51 -5.33
C THR A 231 12.70 20.19 -5.04
N LEU A 232 13.44 21.13 -4.50
CA LEU A 232 14.77 20.89 -3.89
C LEU A 232 14.75 19.89 -2.70
N ALA A 233 13.58 19.36 -2.35
CA ALA A 233 13.39 18.44 -1.23
C ALA A 233 13.29 16.94 -1.60
N ASN A 234 13.27 16.53 -2.87
CA ASN A 234 13.04 15.14 -3.27
C ASN A 234 14.22 14.53 -4.04
N SER A 235 15.37 14.38 -3.39
CA SER A 235 16.53 13.66 -3.91
C SER A 235 16.28 12.17 -4.27
N PHE A 236 15.17 11.60 -3.82
CA PHE A 236 14.79 10.20 -4.09
C PHE A 236 14.16 9.95 -5.48
N ASN A 237 13.77 10.98 -6.21
CA ASN A 237 13.06 10.79 -7.48
C ASN A 237 14.01 10.52 -8.67
N HIS A 238 15.27 10.91 -8.58
CA HIS A 238 16.27 10.69 -9.62
C HIS A 238 16.58 9.21 -9.89
N SER A 239 16.54 8.35 -8.88
CA SER A 239 16.82 6.91 -9.04
C SER A 239 15.76 6.18 -9.86
N LYS A 240 14.48 6.61 -9.77
CA LYS A 240 13.37 6.02 -10.52
C LYS A 240 13.42 6.35 -12.01
N ILE A 241 13.78 7.56 -12.35
CA ILE A 241 13.91 8.00 -13.74
C ILE A 241 15.07 7.30 -14.43
N LYS A 242 16.23 7.17 -13.75
CA LYS A 242 17.35 6.40 -14.27
C LYS A 242 16.95 4.97 -14.64
N LYS A 243 16.11 4.30 -13.83
CA LYS A 243 15.61 2.95 -14.12
C LYS A 243 14.63 2.87 -15.30
N ARG A 244 13.92 3.97 -15.62
CA ARG A 244 13.01 4.03 -16.78
C ARG A 244 13.74 4.27 -18.10
N ILE A 245 14.95 4.84 -18.04
CA ILE A 245 15.76 5.21 -19.21
C ILE A 245 16.73 4.09 -19.60
N THR A 246 17.15 3.25 -18.66
CA THR A 246 18.03 2.11 -18.90
C THR A 246 17.23 0.86 -19.28
#